data_748eac6d51f43b11af4a8287d0e6d4f1
#
_entry.id   748eac6d51f43b11af4a8287d0e6d4f1
#
_cell.length_a   1.000
_cell.length_b   1.000
_cell.length_c   1.000
_cell.angle_alpha   90.00
_cell.angle_beta   90.00
_cell.angle_gamma   90.00
#
_symmetry.space_group_name_H-M   'P 1'
#
loop_
_entity.id
_entity.type
_entity.pdbx_description
1 polymer ?
#
loop_
_entity_poly.entity_id
_entity_poly.type
_entity_poly.pdbx_seq_one_letter_code
_entity_poly.pdbx_strand_id
1 'polypeptide(L)'
;MTARTASADRVARSVCPYCAVGCAQQVYVKDEKVIQIEGDPDSPISRGRLCPKGSASKQLVTGPHREQKVLYRAPYATEWAELELDTAMDMVTDRVLDARRKGWQDTEENGSPLRRTMGLASLGGATLDNEENYLIKKLFTALGALQIENQARI
;
A
#
# COMPACT_ATOMS: atom_id res chain seq x y z
N MET A 1 0.87 23.04 -30.76
CA MET A 1 1.01 22.85 -29.27
C MET A 1 2.17 21.87 -29.04
N THR A 2 3.17 22.26 -28.28
CA THR A 2 4.29 21.37 -27.89
C THR A 2 3.80 20.41 -26.82
N ALA A 3 4.14 19.13 -26.93
CA ALA A 3 3.79 18.15 -25.92
C ALA A 3 4.38 18.55 -24.54
N ARG A 4 3.62 18.36 -23.46
CA ARG A 4 4.07 18.68 -22.09
C ARG A 4 5.40 17.98 -21.74
N THR A 5 5.59 16.78 -22.25
CA THR A 5 6.80 15.97 -22.07
C THR A 5 8.05 16.55 -22.73
N ALA A 6 7.88 17.36 -23.80
CA ALA A 6 9.00 17.96 -24.55
C ALA A 6 9.84 18.96 -23.72
N SER A 7 9.32 19.45 -22.59
CA SER A 7 10.02 20.39 -21.73
C SER A 7 10.72 19.72 -20.54
N ALA A 8 10.71 18.38 -20.46
CA ALA A 8 11.34 17.65 -19.37
C ALA A 8 12.86 17.73 -19.43
N ASP A 9 13.50 17.92 -18.30
CA ASP A 9 14.97 17.90 -18.13
C ASP A 9 15.47 16.46 -17.98
N ARG A 10 14.61 15.58 -17.42
CA ARG A 10 14.92 14.19 -17.13
C ARG A 10 13.69 13.31 -17.27
N VAL A 11 13.91 12.07 -17.73
CA VAL A 11 12.92 11.01 -17.72
C VAL A 11 13.43 9.87 -16.84
N ALA A 12 12.68 9.50 -15.82
CA ALA A 12 12.97 8.37 -14.94
C ALA A 12 12.01 7.23 -15.21
N ARG A 13 12.49 5.99 -15.16
CA ARG A 13 11.63 4.80 -15.23
C ARG A 13 11.09 4.45 -13.85
N SER A 14 9.84 4.05 -13.80
CA SER A 14 9.14 3.64 -12.57
C SER A 14 8.10 2.58 -12.88
N VAL A 15 7.43 2.09 -11.85
CA VAL A 15 6.31 1.15 -11.93
C VAL A 15 5.05 1.85 -11.41
N CYS A 16 3.91 1.54 -12.01
CA CYS A 16 2.62 2.05 -11.60
C CYS A 16 2.30 1.64 -10.14
N PRO A 17 1.94 2.60 -9.26
CA PRO A 17 1.76 2.34 -7.82
C PRO A 17 0.41 1.72 -7.45
N TYR A 18 -0.42 1.30 -8.42
CA TYR A 18 -1.79 0.93 -8.11
C TYR A 18 -2.04 -0.57 -7.91
N CYS A 19 -1.44 -1.43 -8.71
CA CYS A 19 -1.76 -2.86 -8.58
C CYS A 19 -0.64 -3.77 -9.09
N ALA A 20 -0.79 -5.06 -8.79
CA ALA A 20 0.19 -6.11 -9.09
C ALA A 20 0.41 -6.39 -10.58
N VAL A 21 -0.28 -5.71 -11.50
CA VAL A 21 0.02 -5.80 -12.94
C VAL A 21 1.43 -5.29 -13.26
N GLY A 22 1.92 -4.29 -12.49
CA GLY A 22 3.29 -3.81 -12.64
C GLY A 22 3.54 -3.06 -13.94
N CYS A 23 2.58 -2.27 -14.44
CA CYS A 23 2.74 -1.47 -15.64
C CYS A 23 3.92 -0.49 -15.48
N ALA A 24 4.91 -0.56 -16.38
CA ALA A 24 6.03 0.38 -16.35
C ALA A 24 5.61 1.77 -16.81
N GLN A 25 6.22 2.77 -16.19
CA GLN A 25 5.93 4.19 -16.42
C GLN A 25 7.19 4.98 -16.69
N GLN A 26 7.06 6.02 -17.49
CA GLN A 26 8.05 7.07 -17.68
C GLN A 26 7.60 8.32 -16.92
N VAL A 27 8.43 8.75 -15.98
CA VAL A 27 8.20 9.93 -15.14
C VAL A 27 9.01 11.09 -15.70
N TYR A 28 8.34 12.08 -16.22
CA TYR A 28 8.93 13.29 -16.79
C TYR A 28 9.09 14.34 -15.71
N VAL A 29 10.33 14.78 -15.51
CA VAL A 29 10.70 15.73 -14.46
C VAL A 29 11.24 17.01 -15.10
N LYS A 30 10.89 18.16 -14.54
CA LYS A 30 11.43 19.47 -14.86
C LYS A 30 11.58 20.27 -13.57
N ASP A 31 12.74 20.92 -13.37
CA ASP A 31 13.04 21.73 -12.18
C ASP A 31 12.69 20.94 -10.88
N GLU A 32 13.12 19.68 -10.79
CA GLU A 32 12.87 18.73 -9.70
C GLU A 32 11.36 18.44 -9.43
N LYS A 33 10.47 18.81 -10.34
CA LYS A 33 9.02 18.56 -10.23
C LYS A 33 8.54 17.58 -11.29
N VAL A 34 7.68 16.65 -10.89
CA VAL A 34 7.01 15.74 -11.83
C VAL A 34 6.00 16.54 -12.66
N ILE A 35 6.25 16.65 -13.97
CA ILE A 35 5.38 17.37 -14.89
C ILE A 35 4.40 16.46 -15.63
N GLN A 36 4.79 15.18 -15.86
CA GLN A 36 3.94 14.19 -16.51
C GLN A 36 4.38 12.77 -16.15
N ILE A 37 3.44 11.82 -16.20
CA ILE A 37 3.70 10.37 -16.13
C ILE A 37 2.97 9.72 -17.29
N GLU A 38 3.67 8.87 -18.05
CA GLU A 38 3.14 8.12 -19.19
C GLU A 38 3.57 6.66 -19.12
N GLY A 39 2.92 5.77 -19.87
CA GLY A 39 3.34 4.38 -19.97
C GLY A 39 4.67 4.23 -20.68
N ASP A 40 5.53 3.33 -20.21
CA ASP A 40 6.80 3.02 -20.88
C ASP A 40 6.56 2.06 -22.06
N PRO A 41 6.83 2.49 -23.31
CA PRO A 41 6.62 1.67 -24.49
C PRO A 41 7.53 0.43 -24.51
N ASP A 42 8.66 0.47 -23.83
CA ASP A 42 9.61 -0.65 -23.75
C ASP A 42 9.19 -1.71 -22.74
N SER A 43 8.12 -1.47 -21.97
CA SER A 43 7.61 -2.43 -20.99
C SER A 43 7.13 -3.72 -21.67
N PRO A 44 7.65 -4.90 -21.30
CA PRO A 44 7.14 -6.17 -21.82
C PRO A 44 5.71 -6.48 -21.37
N ILE A 45 5.26 -5.87 -20.27
CA ILE A 45 3.95 -6.08 -19.68
C ILE A 45 2.90 -5.18 -20.32
N SER A 46 3.08 -3.86 -20.23
CA SER A 46 2.05 -2.87 -20.61
C SER A 46 2.27 -2.26 -21.99
N ARG A 47 3.49 -2.31 -22.53
CA ARG A 47 3.85 -1.78 -23.85
C ARG A 47 3.34 -0.35 -24.06
N GLY A 48 3.57 0.51 -23.08
CA GLY A 48 3.14 1.91 -23.08
C GLY A 48 1.68 2.15 -22.70
N ARG A 49 0.89 1.10 -22.48
CA ARG A 49 -0.53 1.25 -22.13
C ARG A 49 -0.70 1.39 -20.62
N LEU A 50 -1.60 2.29 -20.23
CA LEU A 50 -2.02 2.48 -18.84
C LEU A 50 -3.55 2.46 -18.77
N CYS A 51 -4.10 1.87 -17.72
CA CYS A 51 -5.51 2.02 -17.39
C CYS A 51 -5.78 3.44 -16.86
N PRO A 52 -7.04 3.85 -16.66
CA PRO A 52 -7.37 5.18 -16.14
C PRO A 52 -6.66 5.54 -14.82
N LYS A 53 -6.49 4.58 -13.90
CA LYS A 53 -5.76 4.80 -12.65
C LYS A 53 -4.28 5.08 -12.91
N GLY A 54 -3.63 4.23 -13.70
CA GLY A 54 -2.22 4.41 -14.07
C GLY A 54 -1.95 5.72 -14.79
N SER A 55 -2.86 6.15 -15.66
CA SER A 55 -2.78 7.45 -16.33
C SER A 55 -2.92 8.64 -15.38
N ALA A 56 -3.54 8.45 -14.21
CA ALA A 56 -3.70 9.45 -13.17
C ALA A 56 -2.59 9.41 -12.10
N SER A 57 -1.52 8.64 -12.29
CA SER A 57 -0.44 8.49 -11.29
C SER A 57 0.20 9.81 -10.87
N LYS A 58 0.31 10.78 -11.80
CA LYS A 58 0.81 12.11 -11.46
C LYS A 58 -0.06 12.77 -10.38
N GLN A 59 -1.38 12.72 -10.52
CA GLN A 59 -2.31 13.32 -9.55
C GLN A 59 -2.22 12.64 -8.19
N LEU A 60 -1.97 11.32 -8.15
CA LEU A 60 -1.72 10.61 -6.90
C LEU A 60 -0.49 11.17 -6.17
N VAL A 61 0.60 11.46 -6.90
CA VAL A 61 1.86 11.95 -6.32
C VAL A 61 1.79 13.43 -5.95
N THR A 62 1.20 14.26 -6.79
CA THR A 62 1.27 15.74 -6.70
C THR A 62 -0.06 16.39 -6.35
N GLY A 63 -1.12 15.62 -6.08
CA GLY A 63 -2.46 16.13 -5.79
C GLY A 63 -2.51 16.97 -4.50
N PRO A 64 -3.20 18.12 -4.51
CA PRO A 64 -3.28 19.01 -3.34
C PRO A 64 -4.09 18.42 -2.18
N HIS A 65 -4.87 17.38 -2.44
CA HIS A 65 -5.70 16.71 -1.42
C HIS A 65 -5.06 15.43 -0.87
N ARG A 66 -3.76 15.19 -1.18
CA ARG A 66 -3.05 14.04 -0.65
C ARG A 66 -2.76 14.26 0.83
N GLU A 67 -3.31 13.40 1.69
CA GLU A 67 -2.94 13.35 3.10
C GLU A 67 -1.48 12.94 3.25
N GLN A 68 -0.74 13.68 4.04
CA GLN A 68 0.68 13.45 4.30
C GLN A 68 0.98 13.25 5.79
N LYS A 69 -0.05 13.31 6.63
CA LYS A 69 0.05 13.16 8.07
C LYS A 69 -0.84 12.04 8.55
N VAL A 70 -0.48 11.46 9.68
CA VAL A 70 -1.35 10.48 10.34
C VAL A 70 -2.48 11.22 11.03
N LEU A 71 -3.72 10.82 10.71
CA LEU A 71 -4.92 11.33 11.37
C LEU A 71 -5.45 10.28 12.33
N TYR A 72 -5.67 10.67 13.56
CA TYR A 72 -6.25 9.86 14.61
C TYR A 72 -7.57 10.44 15.12
N ARG A 73 -8.56 9.58 15.30
CA ARG A 73 -9.81 9.94 15.98
C ARG A 73 -10.02 9.00 17.15
N ALA A 74 -10.02 9.55 18.35
CA ALA A 74 -10.27 8.78 19.56
C ALA A 74 -11.69 8.17 19.57
N PRO A 75 -11.93 7.05 20.28
CA PRO A 75 -13.28 6.51 20.45
C PRO A 75 -14.26 7.59 20.90
N TYR A 76 -15.42 7.66 20.23
CA TYR A 76 -16.50 8.64 20.47
C TYR A 76 -16.14 10.11 20.16
N ALA A 77 -14.92 10.44 19.72
CA ALA A 77 -14.59 11.79 19.28
C ALA A 77 -15.23 12.11 17.92
N THR A 78 -15.55 13.38 17.71
CA THR A 78 -16.08 13.92 16.43
C THR A 78 -14.97 14.50 15.55
N GLU A 79 -13.86 14.89 16.16
CA GLU A 79 -12.75 15.56 15.49
C GLU A 79 -11.56 14.63 15.25
N TRP A 80 -10.84 14.89 14.17
CA TRP A 80 -9.58 14.25 13.86
C TRP A 80 -8.42 15.07 14.43
N ALA A 81 -7.42 14.39 14.97
CA ALA A 81 -6.16 14.98 15.44
C ALA A 81 -5.00 14.45 14.61
N GLU A 82 -4.02 15.31 14.33
CA GLU A 82 -2.76 14.89 13.72
C GLU A 82 -1.88 14.21 14.77
N LEU A 83 -1.23 13.11 14.37
CA LEU A 83 -0.22 12.42 15.17
C LEU A 83 1.10 12.36 14.42
N GLU A 84 2.18 12.40 15.20
CA GLU A 84 3.49 12.03 14.68
C GLU A 84 3.52 10.53 14.31
N LEU A 85 4.23 10.19 13.23
CA LEU A 85 4.25 8.83 12.68
C LEU A 85 4.70 7.81 13.72
N ASP A 86 5.77 8.09 14.46
CA ASP A 86 6.32 7.16 15.47
C ASP A 86 5.29 6.88 16.57
N THR A 87 4.62 7.92 17.07
CA THR A 87 3.55 7.77 18.05
C THR A 87 2.39 6.89 17.52
N ALA A 88 2.00 7.12 16.27
CA ALA A 88 0.94 6.33 15.64
C ALA A 88 1.36 4.86 15.47
N MET A 89 2.62 4.61 15.08
CA MET A 89 3.15 3.25 14.92
C MET A 89 3.27 2.51 16.24
N ASP A 90 3.65 3.18 17.33
CA ASP A 90 3.63 2.61 18.68
C ASP A 90 2.22 2.20 19.09
N MET A 91 1.23 3.08 18.90
CA MET A 91 -0.17 2.78 19.18
C MET A 91 -0.69 1.58 18.36
N VAL A 92 -0.33 1.46 17.08
CA VAL A 92 -0.68 0.32 16.23
C VAL A 92 -0.01 -0.95 16.74
N THR A 93 1.27 -0.89 17.08
CA THR A 93 2.06 -2.01 17.60
C THR A 93 1.44 -2.56 18.88
N ASP A 94 1.11 -1.70 19.83
CA ASP A 94 0.46 -2.09 21.08
C ASP A 94 -0.86 -2.82 20.85
N ARG A 95 -1.69 -2.32 19.92
CA ARG A 95 -2.96 -2.97 19.56
C ARG A 95 -2.76 -4.33 18.91
N VAL A 96 -1.81 -4.45 18.00
CA VAL A 96 -1.46 -5.70 17.31
C VAL A 96 -0.96 -6.73 18.32
N LEU A 97 -0.03 -6.36 19.21
CA LEU A 97 0.52 -7.25 20.23
C LEU A 97 -0.56 -7.70 21.24
N ASP A 98 -1.42 -6.79 21.67
CA ASP A 98 -2.51 -7.11 22.59
C ASP A 98 -3.54 -8.06 21.95
N ALA A 99 -3.97 -7.78 20.72
CA ALA A 99 -4.90 -8.63 19.98
C ALA A 99 -4.30 -10.02 19.71
N ARG A 100 -3.01 -10.07 19.33
CA ARG A 100 -2.28 -11.34 19.17
C ARG A 100 -2.25 -12.14 20.46
N ARG A 101 -1.87 -11.52 21.57
CA ARG A 101 -1.79 -12.17 22.88
C ARG A 101 -3.14 -12.74 23.34
N LYS A 102 -4.21 -11.95 23.19
CA LYS A 102 -5.58 -12.36 23.58
C LYS A 102 -6.13 -13.48 22.70
N GLY A 103 -5.80 -13.46 21.42
CA GLY A 103 -6.27 -14.45 20.45
C GLY A 103 -5.37 -15.66 20.23
N TRP A 104 -4.25 -15.77 20.96
CA TRP A 104 -3.26 -16.82 20.73
C TRP A 104 -3.75 -18.20 21.17
N GLN A 105 -3.53 -19.18 20.31
CA GLN A 105 -3.81 -20.60 20.54
C GLN A 105 -2.53 -21.41 20.27
N ASP A 106 -2.01 -22.02 21.29
CA ASP A 106 -0.75 -22.77 21.19
C ASP A 106 -0.97 -24.21 20.72
N THR A 107 -1.97 -24.88 21.29
CA THR A 107 -2.32 -26.28 20.99
C THR A 107 -3.83 -26.47 20.88
N GLU A 108 -4.23 -27.53 20.19
CA GLU A 108 -5.60 -28.08 20.24
C GLU A 108 -5.85 -28.86 21.54
N GLU A 109 -7.10 -29.25 21.77
CA GLU A 109 -7.50 -30.11 22.92
C GLU A 109 -6.80 -31.48 22.94
N ASN A 110 -6.46 -31.99 21.75
CA ASN A 110 -5.74 -33.26 21.57
C ASN A 110 -4.21 -33.09 21.73
N GLY A 111 -3.71 -31.88 22.02
CA GLY A 111 -2.29 -31.59 22.18
C GLY A 111 -1.54 -31.25 20.88
N SER A 112 -2.19 -31.27 19.72
CA SER A 112 -1.57 -30.90 18.44
C SER A 112 -1.19 -29.42 18.43
N PRO A 113 0.00 -29.04 17.92
CA PRO A 113 0.44 -27.65 17.89
C PRO A 113 -0.36 -26.81 16.88
N LEU A 114 -0.91 -25.68 17.31
CA LEU A 114 -1.59 -24.69 16.48
C LEU A 114 -0.71 -23.49 16.18
N ARG A 115 -0.12 -22.88 17.20
CA ARG A 115 0.77 -21.69 17.09
C ARG A 115 0.19 -20.59 16.24
N ARG A 116 -1.07 -20.24 16.47
CA ARG A 116 -1.83 -19.26 15.69
C ARG A 116 -2.51 -18.22 16.55
N THR A 117 -2.92 -17.11 15.95
CA THR A 117 -3.81 -16.15 16.60
C THR A 117 -5.13 -16.01 15.85
N MET A 118 -6.23 -15.96 16.59
CA MET A 118 -7.56 -15.62 16.10
C MET A 118 -7.88 -14.12 16.29
N GLY A 119 -6.96 -13.37 16.90
CA GLY A 119 -7.13 -11.94 17.19
C GLY A 119 -6.79 -11.01 16.02
N LEU A 120 -6.20 -11.54 14.93
CA LEU A 120 -5.73 -10.76 13.80
C LEU A 120 -6.23 -11.34 12.48
N ALA A 121 -6.66 -10.45 11.59
CA ALA A 121 -6.98 -10.79 10.20
C ALA A 121 -6.47 -9.67 9.27
N SER A 122 -6.20 -10.01 8.02
CA SER A 122 -5.85 -9.05 6.97
C SER A 122 -6.86 -9.12 5.84
N LEU A 123 -7.45 -7.99 5.51
CA LEU A 123 -8.22 -7.79 4.28
C LEU A 123 -7.40 -6.91 3.35
N GLY A 124 -6.73 -7.53 2.39
CA GLY A 124 -5.94 -6.81 1.39
C GLY A 124 -6.80 -5.93 0.48
N GLY A 125 -6.18 -5.31 -0.48
CA GLY A 125 -6.82 -4.40 -1.42
C GLY A 125 -6.53 -4.71 -2.88
N ALA A 126 -7.35 -4.16 -3.79
CA ALA A 126 -7.15 -4.29 -5.24
C ALA A 126 -5.99 -3.39 -5.75
N THR A 127 -5.55 -2.43 -4.96
CA THR A 127 -4.53 -1.45 -5.32
C THR A 127 -3.23 -1.67 -4.56
N LEU A 128 -2.81 -2.92 -4.48
CA LEU A 128 -1.54 -3.35 -3.89
C LEU A 128 -0.65 -3.94 -4.98
N ASP A 129 0.64 -3.61 -4.95
CA ASP A 129 1.62 -4.24 -5.83
C ASP A 129 2.06 -5.63 -5.33
N ASN A 130 2.96 -6.28 -6.05
CA ASN A 130 3.42 -7.63 -5.71
C ASN A 130 4.22 -7.65 -4.41
N GLU A 131 5.05 -6.64 -4.20
CA GLU A 131 5.91 -6.50 -3.03
C GLU A 131 5.07 -6.24 -1.77
N GLU A 132 4.07 -5.37 -1.86
CA GLU A 132 3.13 -5.11 -0.76
C GLU A 132 2.34 -6.37 -0.37
N ASN A 133 1.80 -7.10 -1.34
CA ASN A 133 1.11 -8.37 -1.09
C ASN A 133 2.03 -9.40 -0.43
N TYR A 134 3.29 -9.51 -0.89
CA TYR A 134 4.28 -10.38 -0.28
C TYR A 134 4.59 -9.99 1.16
N LEU A 135 4.80 -8.71 1.44
CA LEU A 135 5.10 -8.20 2.78
C LEU A 135 3.94 -8.40 3.75
N ILE A 136 2.70 -8.15 3.31
CA ILE A 136 1.50 -8.41 4.10
C ILE A 136 1.42 -9.90 4.46
N LYS A 137 1.54 -10.78 3.47
CA LYS A 137 1.52 -12.22 3.70
C LYS A 137 2.60 -12.65 4.68
N LYS A 138 3.83 -12.19 4.50
CA LYS A 138 4.97 -12.50 5.36
C LYS A 138 4.74 -12.04 6.80
N LEU A 139 4.33 -10.78 6.99
CA LEU A 139 4.10 -10.19 8.31
C LEU A 139 2.99 -10.93 9.07
N PHE A 140 1.82 -11.07 8.46
CA PHE A 140 0.67 -11.69 9.13
C PHE A 140 0.91 -13.17 9.42
N THR A 141 1.60 -13.89 8.52
CA THR A 141 2.02 -15.27 8.77
C THR A 141 2.99 -15.35 9.95
N ALA A 142 3.97 -14.46 10.04
CA ALA A 142 4.92 -14.40 11.16
C ALA A 142 4.23 -14.06 12.50
N LEU A 143 3.15 -13.27 12.45
CA LEU A 143 2.31 -13.00 13.62
C LEU A 143 1.39 -14.17 14.01
N GLY A 144 1.32 -15.21 13.19
CA GLY A 144 0.45 -16.38 13.41
C GLY A 144 -1.00 -16.19 12.99
N ALA A 145 -1.31 -15.16 12.22
CA ALA A 145 -2.65 -14.94 11.68
C ALA A 145 -2.97 -15.96 10.58
N LEU A 146 -4.20 -16.47 10.58
CA LEU A 146 -4.70 -17.40 9.57
C LEU A 146 -5.47 -16.69 8.45
N GLN A 147 -6.26 -15.71 8.82
CA GLN A 147 -7.14 -14.98 7.90
C GLN A 147 -6.35 -13.88 7.19
N ILE A 148 -5.82 -14.23 6.03
CA ILE A 148 -5.06 -13.31 5.17
C ILE A 148 -5.71 -13.39 3.79
N GLU A 149 -6.69 -12.53 3.57
CA GLU A 149 -7.50 -12.50 2.38
C GLU A 149 -7.21 -11.27 1.52
N ASN A 150 -7.55 -11.34 0.25
CA ASN A 150 -7.48 -10.23 -0.67
C ASN A 150 -8.87 -9.91 -1.21
N GLN A 151 -9.10 -8.67 -1.60
CA GLN A 151 -10.38 -8.17 -2.11
C GLN A 151 -10.97 -9.04 -3.24
N ALA A 152 -10.14 -9.59 -4.12
CA ALA A 152 -10.59 -10.43 -5.24
C ALA A 152 -10.98 -11.86 -4.82
N ARG A 153 -10.82 -12.22 -3.57
CA ARG A 153 -11.03 -13.56 -3.03
C ARG A 153 -12.19 -13.67 -2.04
N ILE A 154 -12.86 -12.59 -1.78
CA ILE A 154 -14.02 -12.54 -0.87
C ILE A 154 -15.24 -13.16 -1.56
#